data_59637fceded7848921df948e45e527ae
#
_entry.id   59637fceded7848921df948e45e527ae
#
_cell.length_a   1.000
_cell.length_b   1.000
_cell.length_c   1.000
_cell.angle_alpha   90.00
_cell.angle_beta   90.00
_cell.angle_gamma   90.00
#
_symmetry.space_group_name_H-M   'P 1'
#
loop_
_entity.id
_entity.type
_entity.pdbx_description
1 polymer ?
#
loop_
_entity_poly.entity_id
_entity_poly.type
_entity_poly.pdbx_seq_one_letter_code
_entity_poly.pdbx_strand_id
1 'polypeptide(L)' 'MPIITLEGPPIADLETRRRLVRDLTAAAVAAYELPAEKIVVILHENTREQVGVGGELLIDK' A
#
# COMPACT_ATOMS: atom_id res chain seq x y z
N MET A 1 1.35 -17.93 -1.11
CA MET A 1 1.25 -16.69 -1.88
C MET A 1 1.41 -15.50 -0.93
N PRO A 2 2.55 -14.80 -0.96
CA PRO A 2 2.72 -13.65 -0.09
C PRO A 2 1.81 -12.48 -0.49
N ILE A 3 1.24 -11.84 0.52
CA ILE A 3 0.38 -10.68 0.32
C ILE A 3 0.96 -9.51 1.11
N ILE A 4 1.18 -8.39 0.41
CA ILE A 4 1.64 -7.16 1.04
C ILE A 4 0.46 -6.20 1.07
N THR A 5 0.09 -5.74 2.26
CA THR A 5 -0.98 -4.77 2.41
C THR A 5 -0.39 -3.47 2.93
N LEU A 6 -0.67 -2.39 2.24
CA LEU A 6 -0.21 -1.06 2.66
C LEU A 6 -1.43 -0.18 2.89
N GLU A 7 -1.49 0.44 4.07
CA GLU A 7 -2.56 1.37 4.37
C GLU A 7 -1.97 2.77 4.52
N GLY A 8 -2.60 3.73 3.88
CA GLY A 8 -2.10 5.09 3.91
C GLY A 8 -3.02 6.06 3.20
N PRO A 9 -2.60 7.31 3.09
CA PRO A 9 -3.38 8.31 2.36
C PRO A 9 -3.42 7.97 0.86
N PRO A 10 -4.40 8.53 0.13
CA PRO A 10 -4.50 8.29 -1.30
C PRO A 10 -3.27 8.79 -2.06
N ILE A 11 -2.85 8.02 -3.04
CA ILE A 11 -1.80 8.40 -3.98
C ILE A 11 -2.52 8.74 -5.28
N ALA A 12 -2.56 10.02 -5.64
CA ALA A 12 -3.37 10.48 -6.78
C ALA A 12 -2.80 10.05 -8.13
N ASP A 13 -1.48 9.97 -8.24
CA ASP A 13 -0.82 9.68 -9.51
C ASP A 13 -0.72 8.18 -9.76
N LEU A 14 -1.34 7.73 -10.84
CA LEU A 14 -1.37 6.32 -11.20
C LEU A 14 0.04 5.76 -11.47
N GLU A 15 0.92 6.54 -12.09
CA GLU A 15 2.29 6.09 -12.34
C GLU A 15 3.07 5.87 -11.04
N THR A 16 2.81 6.70 -10.03
CA THR A 16 3.41 6.53 -8.72
C THR A 16 2.92 5.24 -8.07
N ARG A 17 1.64 4.90 -8.22
CA ARG A 17 1.10 3.63 -7.73
C ARG A 17 1.73 2.45 -8.43
N ARG A 18 1.90 2.54 -9.74
CA ARG A 18 2.54 1.47 -10.52
C ARG A 18 3.96 1.22 -10.04
N ARG A 19 4.72 2.28 -9.81
CA ARG A 19 6.09 2.17 -9.33
C ARG A 19 6.14 1.59 -7.92
N LEU A 20 5.25 2.03 -7.03
CA LEU A 20 5.18 1.52 -5.66
C LEU A 20 4.92 0.02 -5.66
N VAL A 21 3.91 -0.43 -6.41
CA VAL A 21 3.57 -1.85 -6.50
C VAL A 21 4.73 -2.65 -7.09
N ARG A 22 5.39 -2.12 -8.11
CA ARG A 22 6.55 -2.78 -8.73
C ARG A 22 7.69 -2.94 -7.74
N ASP A 23 8.00 -1.88 -6.98
CA ASP A 23 9.11 -1.91 -6.04
C ASP A 23 8.83 -2.82 -4.85
N LEU A 24 7.61 -2.79 -4.32
CA LEU A 24 7.22 -3.69 -3.24
C LEU A 24 7.26 -5.15 -3.69
N THR A 25 6.79 -5.42 -4.90
CA THR A 25 6.82 -6.76 -5.48
C THR A 25 8.28 -7.23 -5.63
N ALA A 26 9.16 -6.38 -6.13
CA ALA A 26 10.58 -6.73 -6.30
C ALA A 26 11.23 -7.10 -4.97
N ALA A 27 10.92 -6.37 -3.91
CA ALA A 27 11.45 -6.66 -2.58
C ALA A 27 10.98 -8.04 -2.08
N ALA A 28 9.70 -8.36 -2.29
CA ALA A 28 9.14 -9.65 -1.88
C ALA A 28 9.71 -10.80 -2.71
N VAL A 29 9.89 -10.58 -4.02
CA VAL A 29 10.51 -11.58 -4.91
C VAL A 29 11.89 -11.94 -4.39
N ALA A 30 12.69 -10.95 -4.03
CA ALA A 30 14.03 -11.19 -3.52
C ALA A 30 14.03 -11.94 -2.19
N ALA A 31 13.10 -11.59 -1.30
CA ALA A 31 13.03 -12.19 0.03
C ALA A 31 12.51 -13.63 0.01
N TYR A 32 11.48 -13.89 -0.78
CA TYR A 32 10.84 -15.21 -0.82
C TYR A 32 11.37 -16.12 -1.90
N GLU A 33 12.17 -15.57 -2.82
CA GLU A 33 12.70 -16.31 -3.98
C GLU A 33 11.56 -16.95 -4.79
N LEU A 34 10.50 -16.15 -5.02
CA LEU A 34 9.33 -16.55 -5.79
C LEU A 34 9.19 -15.65 -7.01
N PRO A 35 8.58 -16.15 -8.10
CA PRO A 35 8.31 -15.29 -9.26
C PRO A 35 7.29 -14.20 -8.91
N ALA A 36 7.37 -13.08 -9.62
CA ALA A 36 6.54 -11.90 -9.35
C ALA A 36 5.03 -12.22 -9.39
N GLU A 37 4.62 -13.17 -10.24
CA GLU A 37 3.24 -13.55 -10.37
C GLU A 37 2.63 -14.12 -9.08
N LYS A 38 3.47 -14.55 -8.14
CA LYS A 38 3.02 -15.11 -6.87
C LYS A 38 2.84 -14.06 -5.79
N ILE A 39 3.28 -12.82 -6.04
CA ILE A 39 3.22 -11.76 -5.05
C ILE A 39 1.98 -10.90 -5.30
N VAL A 40 1.20 -10.64 -4.24
CA VAL A 40 0.01 -9.79 -4.32
C VAL A 40 0.25 -8.55 -3.47
N VAL A 41 -0.04 -7.38 -4.03
CA VAL A 41 0.05 -6.11 -3.31
C VAL A 41 -1.33 -5.47 -3.28
N ILE A 42 -1.79 -5.11 -2.09
CA ILE A 42 -3.09 -4.46 -1.92
C ILE A 42 -2.85 -3.09 -1.27
N LEU A 43 -3.33 -2.04 -1.92
CA LEU A 43 -3.23 -0.68 -1.40
C LEU A 43 -4.59 -0.29 -0.82
N HIS A 44 -4.63 -0.03 0.48
CA HIS A 44 -5.81 0.50 1.16
C HIS A 44 -5.62 1.99 1.35
N GLU A 45 -6.26 2.78 0.51
CA GLU A 45 -6.14 4.24 0.55
C GLU A 45 -7.29 4.81 1.36
N ASN A 46 -6.96 5.56 2.41
CA ASN A 46 -7.94 6.12 3.32
C ASN A 46 -7.84 7.64 3.33
N THR A 47 -9.01 8.30 3.28
CA THR A 47 -9.06 9.75 3.38
C THR A 47 -8.96 10.17 4.85
N ARG A 48 -8.72 11.46 5.08
CA ARG A 48 -8.64 11.99 6.44
C ARG A 48 -9.97 11.90 7.18
N GLU A 49 -11.06 11.70 6.46
CA GLU A 49 -12.38 11.49 7.05
C GLU A 49 -12.59 10.05 7.54
N GLN A 50 -11.68 9.16 7.19
CA GLN A 50 -11.80 7.72 7.49
C GLN A 50 -10.77 7.25 8.52
N VAL A 51 -9.88 8.13 8.97
CA VAL A 51 -8.81 7.76 9.89
C VAL A 51 -8.91 8.60 11.15
N GLY A 52 -8.98 7.92 12.29
CA GLY A 52 -9.01 8.57 13.60
C GLY A 52 -7.80 8.20 14.42
N VAL A 53 -7.29 9.18 15.17
CA VAL A 53 -6.19 8.98 16.10
C VAL A 53 -6.57 9.69 17.41
N GLY A 54 -6.48 8.96 18.52
CA GLY A 54 -6.80 9.53 19.81
C GLY A 54 -8.25 9.96 19.99
N GLY A 55 -9.15 9.32 19.23
CA GLY A 55 -10.58 9.65 19.28
C GLY A 55 -10.99 10.81 18.39
N GLU A 56 -10.10 11.29 17.54
CA GLU A 56 -10.35 12.44 16.69
C GLU A 56 -10.02 12.10 15.23
N LEU A 57 -10.89 12.49 14.29
CA LEU A 57 -10.61 12.28 12.87
C LEU A 57 -9.45 13.17 12.42
N LEU A 58 -8.65 12.68 11.51
CA LEU A 58 -7.51 13.46 10.99
C LEU A 58 -7.96 14.76 10.34
N ILE A 59 -9.15 14.79 9.72
CA ILE A 59 -9.65 16.01 9.09
C ILE A 59 -9.93 17.12 10.11
N ASP A 60 -10.13 16.76 11.36
CA ASP A 60 -10.43 17.71 12.43
C ASP A 60 -9.18 18.22 13.16
N LYS A 61 -8.02 17.77 12.74
CA LYS A 61 -6.76 18.14 13.39
C LYS A 61 -6.06 19.31 12.71
#